data_3819c128ad88601c7abd4c542e52c913
#
_entry.id   3819c128ad88601c7abd4c542e52c913
#
_cell.length_a   1.000
_cell.length_b   1.000
_cell.length_c   1.000
_cell.angle_alpha   90.00
_cell.angle_beta   90.00
_cell.angle_gamma   90.00
#
_symmetry.space_group_name_H-M   'P 1'
#
loop_
_entity.id
_entity.type
_entity.pdbx_description
1 polymer ?
#
loop_
_entity_poly.entity_id
_entity_poly.type
_entity_poly.pdbx_seq_one_letter_code
_entity_poly.pdbx_strand_id
1 'polypeptide(L)'
;QMRKGLRASVVNGNSMYRFRGMLTYSSGQQDNGWSYAFSVSTRQGGNSYVDGVFYNAFGYFAAVEKQFNTQHRLGLTVLGTPTERGAQQASTQEAYDLVGNNYYNPNWGWQDGKRRNARVRNYHEPIAMLNYTFDITDRSQLNIASSLRFGKNGYSALTWYGGPDPRPDYYRYLPSFYNGTEIGAWLDEAWRTNTDNIRHINWDQLYDINRNQPENSLYGSGRRAINMIEERHTDQLDWNFYTQFSHQLRNNSKINGGMNLRRNRTEYYSEVKDLLGGDYWVDVDKFAERDMGGLNPVPYQNDMDYYQQYGHARAAKEGDKYSYDYYGNNLTARAWAMYETSFKGIGINLGGEVGHSTLWRHGLWKKGLFLDNSQGDSQKLNYLTYKLKANFNYKFSAAHSIDASIIYMQDAPAFQAAFVSPRTRNSVTPGISAEKVFGVDASYNLRIGDIKAR
;
A
#
# COMPACT_ATOMS: atom_id res chain seq x y z
N GLN A 1 -23.85 15.71 -9.23
CA GLN A 1 -24.24 15.21 -10.57
C GLN A 1 -23.23 15.62 -11.60
N MET A 2 -22.74 14.69 -12.42
CA MET A 2 -21.89 15.03 -13.56
C MET A 2 -22.72 15.70 -14.66
N ARG A 3 -22.22 16.79 -15.25
CA ARG A 3 -22.88 17.43 -16.39
C ARG A 3 -22.88 16.48 -17.58
N LYS A 4 -24.00 16.44 -18.34
CA LYS A 4 -24.10 15.69 -19.59
C LYS A 4 -23.01 16.13 -20.58
N GLY A 5 -22.35 15.16 -21.20
CA GLY A 5 -21.38 15.43 -22.25
C GLY A 5 -20.21 14.46 -22.31
N LEU A 6 -19.39 14.67 -23.32
CA LEU A 6 -18.12 13.99 -23.52
C LEU A 6 -16.97 14.96 -23.22
N ARG A 7 -15.99 14.51 -22.46
CA ARG A 7 -14.77 15.26 -22.16
C ARG A 7 -13.55 14.42 -22.51
N ALA A 8 -12.69 14.94 -23.36
CA ALA A 8 -11.36 14.43 -23.60
C ALA A 8 -10.32 15.34 -22.96
N SER A 9 -9.25 14.78 -22.43
CA SER A 9 -8.13 15.52 -21.86
C SER A 9 -6.84 14.81 -22.21
N VAL A 10 -5.89 15.59 -22.74
CA VAL A 10 -4.52 15.15 -23.02
C VAL A 10 -3.58 16.09 -22.29
N VAL A 11 -2.62 15.52 -21.57
CA VAL A 11 -1.60 16.26 -20.84
C VAL A 11 -0.25 15.67 -21.19
N ASN A 12 0.69 16.51 -21.58
CA ASN A 12 2.09 16.20 -21.69
C ASN A 12 2.85 16.97 -20.61
N GLY A 13 3.71 16.29 -19.86
CA GLY A 13 4.39 16.85 -18.71
C GLY A 13 5.81 16.32 -18.55
N ASN A 14 6.54 16.91 -17.63
CA ASN A 14 7.91 16.52 -17.29
C ASN A 14 7.97 16.08 -15.81
N SER A 15 7.17 15.06 -15.46
CA SER A 15 7.15 14.47 -14.11
C SER A 15 7.42 12.97 -14.18
N MET A 16 6.95 12.20 -13.22
CA MET A 16 7.06 10.72 -13.22
C MET A 16 6.40 10.07 -14.44
N TYR A 17 5.42 10.73 -15.06
CA TYR A 17 4.85 10.33 -16.35
C TYR A 17 4.91 11.51 -17.33
N ARG A 18 5.13 11.19 -18.60
CA ARG A 18 5.20 12.22 -19.68
C ARG A 18 3.86 12.41 -20.37
N PHE A 19 3.06 11.37 -20.47
CA PHE A 19 1.77 11.40 -21.15
C PHE A 19 0.64 11.00 -20.22
N ARG A 20 -0.48 11.73 -20.29
CA ARG A 20 -1.75 11.36 -19.70
C ARG A 20 -2.87 11.60 -20.72
N GLY A 21 -3.64 10.55 -21.01
CA GLY A 21 -4.88 10.63 -21.78
C GLY A 21 -6.06 10.31 -20.87
N MET A 22 -7.20 10.99 -21.04
CA MET A 22 -8.44 10.70 -20.32
C MET A 22 -9.63 10.98 -21.22
N LEU A 23 -10.61 10.06 -21.22
CA LEU A 23 -11.89 10.20 -21.86
C LEU A 23 -12.98 9.95 -20.82
N THR A 24 -13.93 10.87 -20.69
CA THR A 24 -15.06 10.76 -19.77
C THR A 24 -16.34 11.07 -20.50
N TYR A 25 -17.34 10.20 -20.33
CA TYR A 25 -18.71 10.42 -20.79
C TYR A 25 -19.65 10.45 -19.61
N SER A 26 -20.65 11.34 -19.65
CA SER A 26 -21.76 11.38 -18.71
C SER A 26 -23.05 11.63 -19.46
N SER A 27 -24.08 10.84 -19.19
CA SER A 27 -25.41 11.02 -19.76
C SER A 27 -26.15 12.23 -19.15
N GLY A 28 -25.73 12.71 -17.98
CA GLY A 28 -26.57 13.49 -17.10
C GLY A 28 -27.77 12.67 -16.61
N GLN A 29 -28.66 13.28 -15.88
CA GLN A 29 -29.93 12.66 -15.49
C GLN A 29 -30.90 12.65 -16.69
N GLN A 30 -31.45 11.48 -16.98
CA GLN A 30 -32.44 11.28 -18.05
C GLN A 30 -33.87 11.34 -17.48
N ASP A 31 -34.84 11.60 -18.32
CA ASP A 31 -36.26 11.72 -17.93
C ASP A 31 -36.80 10.41 -17.30
N ASN A 32 -36.25 9.27 -17.68
CA ASN A 32 -36.58 7.98 -17.09
C ASN A 32 -35.87 7.71 -15.74
N GLY A 33 -35.15 8.69 -15.18
CA GLY A 33 -34.48 8.63 -13.89
C GLY A 33 -33.13 7.92 -13.88
N TRP A 34 -32.58 7.49 -15.03
CA TRP A 34 -31.24 6.91 -15.11
C TRP A 34 -30.18 7.97 -15.33
N SER A 35 -29.00 7.71 -14.76
CA SER A 35 -27.74 8.46 -15.01
C SER A 35 -26.60 7.49 -15.18
N TYR A 36 -25.71 7.73 -16.16
CA TYR A 36 -24.53 6.93 -16.42
C TYR A 36 -23.31 7.82 -16.53
N ALA A 37 -22.20 7.37 -16.01
CA ALA A 37 -20.90 8.01 -16.20
C ALA A 37 -19.80 6.96 -16.35
N PHE A 38 -18.97 7.14 -17.37
CA PHE A 38 -17.83 6.26 -17.66
C PHE A 38 -16.58 7.11 -17.87
N SER A 39 -15.46 6.66 -17.36
CA SER A 39 -14.17 7.30 -17.61
C SER A 39 -13.09 6.27 -17.77
N VAL A 40 -12.23 6.46 -18.75
CA VAL A 40 -10.98 5.73 -18.93
C VAL A 40 -9.81 6.69 -19.00
N SER A 41 -8.69 6.32 -18.45
CA SER A 41 -7.49 7.14 -18.48
C SER A 41 -6.24 6.29 -18.53
N THR A 42 -5.19 6.83 -19.13
CA THR A 42 -3.85 6.25 -19.07
C THR A 42 -2.82 7.29 -18.66
N ARG A 43 -1.79 6.84 -17.97
CA ARG A 43 -0.58 7.61 -17.66
C ARG A 43 0.62 6.77 -18.01
N GLN A 44 1.50 7.30 -18.84
CA GLN A 44 2.66 6.61 -19.36
C GLN A 44 3.93 7.42 -19.17
N GLY A 45 4.97 6.79 -18.61
CA GLY A 45 6.26 7.40 -18.38
C GLY A 45 7.38 6.36 -18.37
N GLY A 46 8.06 6.16 -19.47
CA GLY A 46 9.12 5.14 -19.61
C GLY A 46 10.46 5.53 -18.98
N ASN A 47 10.78 6.82 -18.89
CA ASN A 47 12.00 7.33 -18.26
C ASN A 47 11.67 8.60 -17.50
N SER A 48 11.76 8.53 -16.19
CA SER A 48 11.71 9.67 -15.29
C SER A 48 13.07 10.40 -15.28
N TYR A 49 13.17 11.50 -14.52
CA TYR A 49 14.45 12.15 -14.17
C TYR A 49 15.35 11.25 -13.31
N VAL A 50 14.82 10.17 -12.76
CA VAL A 50 15.56 9.10 -12.08
C VAL A 50 15.67 7.92 -13.03
N ASP A 51 16.86 7.48 -13.33
CA ASP A 51 17.11 6.36 -14.22
C ASP A 51 16.53 5.05 -13.70
N GLY A 52 15.96 4.25 -14.61
CA GLY A 52 15.31 2.98 -14.31
C GLY A 52 13.92 3.11 -13.66
N VAL A 53 13.45 4.34 -13.37
CA VAL A 53 12.09 4.57 -12.88
C VAL A 53 11.16 4.78 -14.07
N PHE A 54 10.04 4.05 -14.04
CA PHE A 54 8.96 4.15 -15.02
C PHE A 54 7.60 4.18 -14.33
N TYR A 55 6.56 4.60 -15.04
CA TYR A 55 5.19 4.66 -14.53
C TYR A 55 4.19 4.34 -15.63
N ASN A 56 3.46 3.24 -15.47
CA ASN A 56 2.41 2.80 -16.37
C ASN A 56 1.13 2.59 -15.57
N ALA A 57 0.09 3.35 -15.87
CA ALA A 57 -1.19 3.21 -15.20
C ALA A 57 -2.33 3.32 -16.19
N PHE A 58 -3.35 2.51 -15.98
CA PHE A 58 -4.63 2.56 -16.67
C PHE A 58 -5.74 2.73 -15.64
N GLY A 59 -6.54 3.80 -15.75
CA GLY A 59 -7.65 4.05 -14.85
C GLY A 59 -8.99 3.81 -15.54
N TYR A 60 -9.92 3.19 -14.83
CA TYR A 60 -11.31 3.04 -15.25
C TYR A 60 -12.27 3.42 -14.14
N PHE A 61 -13.38 3.96 -14.54
CA PHE A 61 -14.49 4.35 -13.68
C PHE A 61 -15.80 4.10 -14.43
N ALA A 62 -16.76 3.51 -13.74
CA ALA A 62 -18.13 3.35 -14.21
C ALA A 62 -19.09 3.64 -13.06
N ALA A 63 -20.10 4.47 -13.31
CA ALA A 63 -21.16 4.73 -12.35
C ALA A 63 -22.51 4.67 -13.05
N VAL A 64 -23.48 4.05 -12.40
CA VAL A 64 -24.88 3.98 -12.82
C VAL A 64 -25.73 4.35 -11.62
N GLU A 65 -26.66 5.27 -11.81
CA GLU A 65 -27.63 5.66 -10.78
C GLU A 65 -29.04 5.58 -11.34
N LYS A 66 -29.97 5.07 -10.54
CA LYS A 66 -31.42 5.09 -10.79
C LYS A 66 -32.11 5.90 -9.72
N GLN A 67 -32.74 6.97 -10.13
CA GLN A 67 -33.73 7.66 -9.33
C GLN A 67 -35.10 7.04 -9.62
N PHE A 68 -35.66 6.33 -8.64
CA PHE A 68 -36.97 5.67 -8.80
C PHE A 68 -38.13 6.64 -8.72
N ASN A 69 -37.98 7.65 -7.85
CA ASN A 69 -38.89 8.76 -7.64
C ASN A 69 -38.17 9.92 -6.96
N THR A 70 -38.89 10.91 -6.45
CA THR A 70 -38.29 12.07 -5.76
C THR A 70 -37.59 11.72 -4.46
N GLN A 71 -37.90 10.57 -3.85
CA GLN A 71 -37.37 10.16 -2.53
C GLN A 71 -36.26 9.09 -2.62
N HIS A 72 -36.28 8.22 -3.62
CA HIS A 72 -35.44 7.03 -3.65
C HIS A 72 -34.43 7.06 -4.80
N ARG A 73 -33.15 6.94 -4.49
CA ARG A 73 -32.04 6.81 -5.44
C ARG A 73 -31.12 5.66 -5.05
N LEU A 74 -30.71 4.88 -6.04
CA LEU A 74 -29.76 3.79 -5.89
C LEU A 74 -28.66 3.94 -6.93
N GLY A 75 -27.41 3.93 -6.50
CA GLY A 75 -26.25 4.08 -7.36
C GLY A 75 -25.24 2.95 -7.16
N LEU A 76 -24.67 2.46 -8.25
CA LEU A 76 -23.53 1.55 -8.26
C LEU A 76 -22.35 2.26 -8.92
N THR A 77 -21.20 2.25 -8.26
CA THR A 77 -19.94 2.79 -8.79
C THR A 77 -18.87 1.74 -8.71
N VAL A 78 -18.11 1.57 -9.80
CA VAL A 78 -16.94 0.69 -9.87
C VAL A 78 -15.79 1.50 -10.42
N LEU A 79 -14.62 1.39 -9.77
CA LEU A 79 -13.41 2.06 -10.20
C LEU A 79 -12.16 1.23 -9.87
N GLY A 80 -11.11 1.45 -10.65
CA GLY A 80 -9.82 0.82 -10.42
C GLY A 80 -8.73 1.48 -11.24
N THR A 81 -7.49 1.27 -10.80
CA THR A 81 -6.31 1.82 -11.48
C THR A 81 -5.18 0.78 -11.42
N PRO A 82 -5.18 -0.24 -12.31
CA PRO A 82 -4.02 -1.09 -12.47
C PRO A 82 -2.79 -0.23 -12.79
N THR A 83 -1.74 -0.42 -11.99
CA THR A 83 -0.53 0.41 -12.05
C THR A 83 0.69 -0.45 -11.89
N GLU A 84 1.65 -0.26 -12.78
CA GLU A 84 3.01 -0.79 -12.69
C GLU A 84 4.00 0.35 -12.68
N ARG A 85 4.92 0.37 -11.71
CA ARG A 85 5.95 1.41 -11.63
C ARG A 85 7.27 0.88 -11.10
N GLY A 86 8.37 1.26 -11.76
CA GLY A 86 9.72 1.06 -11.25
C GLY A 86 9.98 2.02 -10.07
N ALA A 87 10.56 1.48 -8.99
CA ALA A 87 10.86 2.25 -7.80
C ALA A 87 12.32 2.70 -7.77
N GLN A 88 12.55 3.82 -7.08
CA GLN A 88 13.87 4.27 -6.64
C GLN A 88 14.09 3.80 -5.19
N GLN A 89 15.34 3.54 -4.84
CA GLN A 89 15.78 3.33 -3.48
C GLN A 89 16.92 4.30 -3.16
N ALA A 90 17.00 4.76 -1.92
CA ALA A 90 18.16 5.50 -1.45
C ALA A 90 19.41 4.62 -1.47
N SER A 91 20.55 5.21 -1.80
CA SER A 91 21.87 4.61 -1.77
C SER A 91 22.73 5.26 -0.68
N THR A 92 23.99 4.88 -0.59
CA THR A 92 24.96 5.51 0.32
C THR A 92 25.39 6.89 -0.19
N GLN A 93 25.81 7.78 0.71
CA GLN A 93 26.35 9.09 0.32
C GLN A 93 27.57 8.93 -0.60
N GLU A 94 28.43 7.95 -0.32
CA GLU A 94 29.59 7.65 -1.17
C GLU A 94 29.17 7.34 -2.61
N ALA A 95 28.13 6.53 -2.83
CA ALA A 95 27.66 6.22 -4.17
C ALA A 95 27.12 7.48 -4.88
N TYR A 96 26.41 8.36 -4.18
CA TYR A 96 25.96 9.63 -4.73
C TYR A 96 27.12 10.55 -5.11
N ASP A 97 28.17 10.64 -4.29
CA ASP A 97 29.36 11.46 -4.52
C ASP A 97 30.17 10.93 -5.71
N LEU A 98 30.30 9.62 -5.85
CA LEU A 98 30.97 8.96 -6.97
C LEU A 98 30.23 9.16 -8.30
N VAL A 99 28.89 9.12 -8.24
CA VAL A 99 28.04 9.36 -9.43
C VAL A 99 27.96 10.86 -9.76
N GLY A 100 28.15 11.74 -8.77
CA GLY A 100 27.96 13.18 -8.89
C GLY A 100 26.48 13.59 -8.99
N ASN A 101 25.56 12.73 -8.54
CA ASN A 101 24.12 12.95 -8.69
C ASN A 101 23.31 12.19 -7.62
N ASN A 102 22.45 12.92 -6.89
CA ASN A 102 21.56 12.36 -5.87
C ASN A 102 20.34 11.63 -6.45
N TYR A 103 20.19 11.56 -7.77
CA TYR A 103 19.15 10.78 -8.45
C TYR A 103 19.62 9.36 -8.83
N TYR A 104 20.82 8.96 -8.42
CA TYR A 104 21.31 7.61 -8.63
C TYR A 104 20.33 6.57 -8.06
N ASN A 105 20.07 5.52 -8.83
CA ASN A 105 19.19 4.43 -8.47
C ASN A 105 19.88 3.08 -8.68
N PRO A 106 20.20 2.32 -7.61
CA PRO A 106 20.92 1.05 -7.71
C PRO A 106 20.05 -0.12 -8.14
N ASN A 107 18.72 0.06 -8.30
CA ASN A 107 17.79 -1.05 -8.48
C ASN A 107 17.61 -1.49 -9.94
N TRP A 108 18.31 -0.95 -10.88
CA TRP A 108 18.13 -1.26 -12.29
C TRP A 108 19.45 -1.57 -13.01
N GLY A 109 19.34 -2.21 -14.14
CA GLY A 109 20.44 -2.49 -15.04
C GLY A 109 19.93 -2.78 -16.45
N TRP A 110 20.87 -2.99 -17.36
CA TRP A 110 20.58 -3.34 -18.75
C TRP A 110 20.36 -4.84 -18.89
N GLN A 111 19.30 -5.25 -19.57
CA GLN A 111 19.04 -6.61 -20.00
C GLN A 111 18.53 -6.57 -21.45
N ASP A 112 19.18 -7.26 -22.35
CA ASP A 112 18.83 -7.29 -23.79
C ASP A 112 18.63 -5.88 -24.39
N GLY A 113 19.48 -4.92 -24.02
CA GLY A 113 19.40 -3.52 -24.44
C GLY A 113 18.26 -2.72 -23.84
N LYS A 114 17.50 -3.28 -22.90
CA LYS A 114 16.39 -2.60 -22.21
C LYS A 114 16.73 -2.36 -20.74
N ARG A 115 16.18 -1.28 -20.18
CA ARG A 115 16.27 -1.03 -18.75
C ARG A 115 15.33 -1.95 -17.99
N ARG A 116 15.87 -2.77 -17.07
CA ARG A 116 15.11 -3.60 -16.16
C ARG A 116 15.33 -3.14 -14.71
N ASN A 117 14.22 -2.89 -14.00
CA ASN A 117 14.25 -2.53 -12.60
C ASN A 117 13.89 -3.74 -11.73
N ALA A 118 14.68 -4.04 -10.70
CA ALA A 118 14.42 -5.13 -9.77
C ALA A 118 13.30 -4.81 -8.77
N ARG A 119 13.03 -3.50 -8.54
CA ARG A 119 12.00 -3.03 -7.61
C ARG A 119 10.85 -2.42 -8.35
N VAL A 120 9.85 -3.24 -8.62
CA VAL A 120 8.63 -2.85 -9.32
C VAL A 120 7.45 -2.97 -8.36
N ARG A 121 6.62 -1.93 -8.29
CA ARG A 121 5.30 -1.98 -7.66
C ARG A 121 4.27 -2.30 -8.72
N ASN A 122 3.53 -3.35 -8.50
CA ASN A 122 2.44 -3.77 -9.35
C ASN A 122 1.17 -3.92 -8.48
N TYR A 123 0.17 -3.08 -8.73
CA TYR A 123 -1.04 -3.13 -7.93
C TYR A 123 -2.30 -2.85 -8.74
N HIS A 124 -3.34 -3.59 -8.39
CA HIS A 124 -4.69 -3.38 -8.88
C HIS A 124 -5.69 -3.73 -7.77
N GLU A 125 -6.27 -2.71 -7.17
CA GLU A 125 -7.22 -2.81 -6.06
C GLU A 125 -8.53 -2.11 -6.44
N PRO A 126 -9.40 -2.76 -7.25
CA PRO A 126 -10.69 -2.19 -7.61
C PRO A 126 -11.61 -2.01 -6.41
N ILE A 127 -12.49 -1.01 -6.52
CA ILE A 127 -13.52 -0.70 -5.54
C ILE A 127 -14.87 -0.76 -6.24
N ALA A 128 -15.82 -1.50 -5.66
CA ALA A 128 -17.22 -1.46 -5.99
C ALA A 128 -18.00 -0.82 -4.83
N MET A 129 -18.87 0.14 -5.12
CA MET A 129 -19.67 0.86 -4.12
C MET A 129 -21.14 0.87 -4.52
N LEU A 130 -22.00 0.45 -3.59
CA LEU A 130 -23.44 0.58 -3.70
C LEU A 130 -23.91 1.69 -2.74
N ASN A 131 -24.63 2.67 -3.25
CA ASN A 131 -25.14 3.79 -2.46
C ASN A 131 -26.64 3.89 -2.63
N TYR A 132 -27.36 3.99 -1.52
CA TYR A 132 -28.79 4.21 -1.50
C TYR A 132 -29.09 5.46 -0.69
N THR A 133 -29.89 6.36 -1.28
CA THR A 133 -30.37 7.58 -0.63
C THR A 133 -31.87 7.54 -0.56
N PHE A 134 -32.41 7.80 0.64
CA PHE A 134 -33.83 7.93 0.92
C PHE A 134 -34.10 9.29 1.55
N ASP A 135 -34.73 10.16 0.78
CA ASP A 135 -35.25 11.45 1.23
C ASP A 135 -36.62 11.22 1.91
N ILE A 136 -36.60 10.93 3.24
CA ILE A 136 -37.75 10.53 4.05
C ILE A 136 -38.77 11.68 4.09
N THR A 137 -38.26 12.89 4.30
CA THR A 137 -39.02 14.15 4.24
C THR A 137 -38.09 15.25 3.70
N ASP A 138 -38.60 16.45 3.44
CA ASP A 138 -37.79 17.61 3.06
C ASP A 138 -36.70 17.98 4.09
N ARG A 139 -36.80 17.45 5.33
CA ARG A 139 -35.88 17.71 6.42
C ARG A 139 -35.07 16.48 6.88
N SER A 140 -35.41 15.30 6.39
CA SER A 140 -34.85 14.04 6.87
C SER A 140 -34.37 13.19 5.70
N GLN A 141 -33.12 12.74 5.75
CA GLN A 141 -32.51 11.91 4.74
C GLN A 141 -31.76 10.74 5.39
N LEU A 142 -31.90 9.57 4.81
CA LEU A 142 -31.12 8.38 5.13
C LEU A 142 -30.22 8.04 3.95
N ASN A 143 -28.91 7.90 4.20
CA ASN A 143 -27.94 7.38 3.26
C ASN A 143 -27.41 6.04 3.76
N ILE A 144 -27.37 5.05 2.90
CA ILE A 144 -26.77 3.73 3.15
C ILE A 144 -25.76 3.48 2.07
N ALA A 145 -24.56 3.08 2.44
CA ALA A 145 -23.50 2.73 1.51
C ALA A 145 -22.84 1.40 1.90
N SER A 146 -22.50 0.61 0.89
CA SER A 146 -21.65 -0.56 1.06
C SER A 146 -20.54 -0.51 0.03
N SER A 147 -19.31 -0.77 0.43
CA SER A 147 -18.18 -0.82 -0.49
C SER A 147 -17.34 -2.07 -0.27
N LEU A 148 -16.83 -2.61 -1.36
CA LEU A 148 -15.89 -3.72 -1.38
C LEU A 148 -14.66 -3.30 -2.16
N ARG A 149 -13.48 -3.31 -1.51
CA ARG A 149 -12.17 -3.20 -2.15
C ARG A 149 -11.47 -4.55 -2.08
N PHE A 150 -10.94 -5.00 -3.19
CA PHE A 150 -10.24 -6.27 -3.29
C PHE A 150 -9.13 -6.16 -4.34
N GLY A 151 -8.17 -7.06 -4.33
CA GLY A 151 -7.14 -7.10 -5.35
C GLY A 151 -5.75 -7.36 -4.82
N LYS A 152 -4.78 -7.24 -5.73
CA LYS A 152 -3.37 -7.54 -5.50
C LYS A 152 -2.55 -6.27 -5.43
N ASN A 153 -1.56 -6.28 -4.52
CA ASN A 153 -0.57 -5.23 -4.36
C ASN A 153 0.80 -5.86 -4.10
N GLY A 154 1.60 -5.97 -5.16
CA GLY A 154 2.93 -6.58 -5.16
C GLY A 154 4.04 -5.55 -5.21
N TYR A 155 5.16 -5.87 -4.56
CA TYR A 155 6.40 -5.11 -4.59
C TYR A 155 7.59 -6.04 -4.75
N SER A 156 8.24 -6.02 -5.92
CA SER A 156 9.37 -6.89 -6.21
C SER A 156 10.68 -6.40 -5.60
N ALA A 157 11.59 -7.31 -5.38
CA ALA A 157 12.96 -7.04 -4.94
C ALA A 157 13.90 -8.16 -5.38
N LEU A 158 15.15 -7.78 -5.66
CA LEU A 158 16.23 -8.74 -5.82
C LEU A 158 16.59 -9.34 -4.46
N THR A 159 16.63 -10.67 -4.38
CA THR A 159 17.08 -11.40 -3.18
C THR A 159 18.08 -12.48 -3.58
N TRP A 160 18.91 -12.91 -2.61
CA TRP A 160 19.97 -13.89 -2.82
C TRP A 160 20.14 -14.79 -1.61
N TYR A 161 20.65 -16.00 -1.85
CA TYR A 161 20.94 -16.96 -0.78
C TYR A 161 22.08 -17.90 -1.18
N GLY A 162 23.13 -17.94 -0.37
CA GLY A 162 24.34 -18.74 -0.63
C GLY A 162 25.32 -18.13 -1.62
N GLY A 163 25.19 -16.82 -1.90
CA GLY A 163 26.07 -16.05 -2.77
C GLY A 163 26.33 -14.63 -2.23
N PRO A 164 27.18 -13.84 -2.89
CA PRO A 164 27.44 -12.45 -2.54
C PRO A 164 26.22 -11.56 -2.80
N ASP A 165 26.18 -10.39 -2.18
CA ASP A 165 25.14 -9.37 -2.43
C ASP A 165 25.22 -8.89 -3.88
N PRO A 166 24.19 -9.03 -4.70
CA PRO A 166 24.23 -8.67 -6.11
C PRO A 166 23.96 -7.19 -6.40
N ARG A 167 23.74 -6.36 -5.38
CA ARG A 167 23.45 -4.94 -5.56
C ARG A 167 24.70 -4.16 -5.84
N PRO A 168 24.73 -3.27 -6.83
CA PRO A 168 25.93 -2.52 -7.20
C PRO A 168 26.44 -1.61 -6.07
N ASP A 169 25.54 -1.06 -5.25
CA ASP A 169 25.87 -0.16 -4.13
C ASP A 169 26.14 -0.89 -2.78
N TYR A 170 26.37 -2.20 -2.82
CA TYR A 170 26.79 -2.93 -1.63
C TYR A 170 28.16 -2.42 -1.16
N TYR A 171 28.31 -2.13 0.12
CA TYR A 171 29.47 -1.44 0.66
C TYR A 171 30.84 -2.07 0.30
N ARG A 172 30.88 -3.40 0.08
CA ARG A 172 32.11 -4.10 -0.34
C ARG A 172 32.47 -3.89 -1.82
N TYR A 173 31.62 -3.24 -2.60
CA TYR A 173 31.89 -2.88 -3.98
C TYR A 173 32.22 -1.41 -4.14
N LEU A 174 32.28 -0.67 -3.02
CA LEU A 174 32.61 0.75 -3.02
C LEU A 174 34.10 0.97 -2.72
N PRO A 175 34.71 2.03 -3.24
CA PRO A 175 36.13 2.36 -3.05
C PRO A 175 36.58 2.43 -1.58
N SER A 176 35.72 2.96 -0.70
CA SER A 176 36.04 3.14 0.72
C SER A 176 36.35 1.82 1.44
N PHE A 177 35.80 0.69 1.00
CA PHE A 177 36.11 -0.62 1.56
C PHE A 177 37.55 -1.06 1.30
N TYR A 178 38.15 -0.59 0.19
CA TYR A 178 39.50 -0.88 -0.24
C TYR A 178 40.41 0.36 -0.13
N ASN A 179 40.12 1.27 0.80
CA ASN A 179 40.85 2.52 0.94
C ASN A 179 42.36 2.30 1.07
N GLY A 180 43.17 3.09 0.34
CA GLY A 180 44.62 3.02 0.32
C GLY A 180 45.23 1.85 -0.50
N THR A 181 44.41 1.12 -1.27
CA THR A 181 44.88 0.06 -2.18
C THR A 181 44.69 0.45 -3.65
N GLU A 182 45.42 -0.24 -4.54
CA GLU A 182 45.25 -0.09 -6.01
C GLU A 182 43.82 -0.46 -6.45
N ILE A 183 43.20 -1.45 -5.80
CA ILE A 183 41.79 -1.85 -6.05
C ILE A 183 40.83 -0.69 -5.72
N GLY A 184 41.06 -0.01 -4.59
CA GLY A 184 40.28 1.15 -4.19
C GLY A 184 40.37 2.29 -5.20
N ALA A 185 41.60 2.57 -5.68
CA ALA A 185 41.81 3.60 -6.69
C ALA A 185 41.14 3.24 -8.05
N TRP A 186 41.25 1.98 -8.47
CA TRP A 186 40.58 1.51 -9.68
C TRP A 186 39.02 1.58 -9.54
N LEU A 187 38.48 1.19 -8.40
CA LEU A 187 37.05 1.26 -8.13
C LEU A 187 36.55 2.72 -8.14
N ASP A 188 37.30 3.66 -7.57
CA ASP A 188 36.92 5.10 -7.60
C ASP A 188 36.80 5.59 -9.04
N GLU A 189 37.79 5.31 -9.88
CA GLU A 189 37.77 5.66 -11.31
C GLU A 189 36.62 4.95 -12.06
N ALA A 190 36.47 3.63 -11.86
CA ALA A 190 35.44 2.83 -12.50
C ALA A 190 34.04 3.32 -12.12
N TRP A 191 33.81 3.68 -10.85
CA TRP A 191 32.56 4.29 -10.42
C TRP A 191 32.32 5.67 -11.05
N ARG A 192 33.32 6.55 -11.09
CA ARG A 192 33.18 7.90 -11.69
C ARG A 192 32.94 7.87 -13.19
N THR A 193 33.52 6.92 -13.91
CA THR A 193 33.36 6.77 -15.36
C THR A 193 32.23 5.83 -15.75
N ASN A 194 31.67 5.06 -14.80
CA ASN A 194 30.72 3.98 -15.06
C ASN A 194 31.29 2.88 -15.98
N THR A 195 32.55 2.57 -15.83
CA THR A 195 33.22 1.51 -16.60
C THR A 195 32.45 0.20 -16.43
N ASP A 196 32.21 -0.50 -17.53
CA ASP A 196 31.47 -1.77 -17.59
C ASP A 196 30.09 -1.76 -16.89
N ASN A 197 29.45 -0.58 -16.81
CA ASN A 197 28.18 -0.38 -16.12
C ASN A 197 28.17 -0.78 -14.63
N ILE A 198 29.31 -0.64 -13.94
CA ILE A 198 29.49 -1.06 -12.53
C ILE A 198 28.45 -0.46 -11.58
N ARG A 199 27.83 0.66 -11.92
CA ARG A 199 26.76 1.33 -11.17
C ARG A 199 25.41 0.64 -11.24
N HIS A 200 25.27 -0.40 -12.08
CA HIS A 200 24.01 -1.03 -12.42
C HIS A 200 24.00 -2.52 -12.09
N ILE A 201 22.78 -3.08 -11.92
CA ILE A 201 22.62 -4.53 -11.76
C ILE A 201 23.10 -5.22 -13.05
N ASN A 202 24.04 -6.14 -12.91
CA ASN A 202 24.51 -7.00 -14.01
C ASN A 202 23.58 -8.22 -14.12
N TRP A 203 22.49 -8.10 -14.88
CA TRP A 203 21.52 -9.17 -15.06
C TRP A 203 22.10 -10.41 -15.68
N ASP A 204 22.96 -10.27 -16.69
CA ASP A 204 23.59 -11.41 -17.38
C ASP A 204 24.41 -12.25 -16.40
N GLN A 205 25.20 -11.62 -15.56
CA GLN A 205 25.95 -12.28 -14.51
C GLN A 205 25.04 -13.03 -13.52
N LEU A 206 23.88 -12.48 -13.14
CA LEU A 206 22.95 -13.16 -12.23
C LEU A 206 22.36 -14.41 -12.87
N TYR A 207 22.01 -14.34 -14.15
CA TYR A 207 21.57 -15.50 -14.92
C TYR A 207 22.68 -16.56 -15.05
N ASP A 208 23.90 -16.15 -15.34
CA ASP A 208 25.03 -17.07 -15.49
C ASP A 208 25.36 -17.77 -14.16
N ILE A 209 25.31 -17.04 -13.02
CA ILE A 209 25.50 -17.64 -11.70
C ILE A 209 24.47 -18.76 -11.47
N ASN A 210 23.21 -18.55 -11.79
CA ASN A 210 22.16 -19.55 -11.59
C ASN A 210 22.25 -20.72 -12.57
N ARG A 211 22.50 -20.46 -13.86
CA ARG A 211 22.61 -21.48 -14.91
C ARG A 211 23.82 -22.38 -14.74
N ASN A 212 24.90 -21.88 -14.10
CA ASN A 212 26.12 -22.65 -13.86
C ASN A 212 26.11 -23.37 -12.50
N GLN A 213 24.99 -23.35 -11.76
CA GLN A 213 24.85 -24.18 -10.56
C GLN A 213 24.81 -25.67 -10.94
N PRO A 214 25.40 -26.55 -10.11
CA PRO A 214 25.28 -27.98 -10.34
C PRO A 214 23.82 -28.43 -10.23
N GLU A 215 23.45 -29.40 -11.04
CA GLU A 215 22.18 -30.09 -10.88
C GLU A 215 22.13 -30.81 -9.55
N ASN A 216 21.07 -30.66 -8.80
CA ASN A 216 20.90 -31.24 -7.49
C ASN A 216 19.54 -31.94 -7.38
N SER A 217 19.56 -33.15 -6.84
CA SER A 217 18.36 -33.96 -6.62
C SER A 217 17.83 -33.91 -5.17
N LEU A 218 18.54 -33.22 -4.26
CA LEU A 218 18.14 -33.16 -2.83
C LEU A 218 16.77 -32.49 -2.63
N TYR A 219 16.47 -31.46 -3.45
CA TYR A 219 15.22 -30.69 -3.37
C TYR A 219 14.32 -30.89 -4.60
N GLY A 220 14.60 -31.92 -5.41
CA GLY A 220 14.02 -32.14 -6.74
C GLY A 220 15.06 -32.03 -7.83
N SER A 221 14.72 -32.37 -9.08
CA SER A 221 15.65 -32.23 -10.22
C SER A 221 15.78 -30.77 -10.64
N GLY A 222 17.01 -30.30 -10.87
CA GLY A 222 17.28 -29.00 -11.43
C GLY A 222 18.40 -28.22 -10.70
N ARG A 223 18.58 -26.97 -11.12
CA ARG A 223 19.61 -26.05 -10.62
C ARG A 223 19.00 -25.09 -9.62
N ARG A 224 19.61 -24.99 -8.44
CA ARG A 224 19.20 -24.07 -7.41
C ARG A 224 19.48 -22.63 -7.83
N ALA A 225 18.49 -21.74 -7.75
CA ALA A 225 18.73 -20.31 -7.90
C ALA A 225 19.48 -19.76 -6.67
N ILE A 226 20.57 -19.01 -6.90
CA ILE A 226 21.34 -18.26 -5.92
C ILE A 226 20.77 -16.84 -5.81
N ASN A 227 20.32 -16.30 -6.94
CA ASN A 227 19.67 -15.00 -7.06
C ASN A 227 18.28 -15.16 -7.64
N MET A 228 17.31 -14.39 -7.16
CA MET A 228 15.98 -14.34 -7.75
C MET A 228 15.32 -12.98 -7.53
N ILE A 229 14.27 -12.71 -8.27
CA ILE A 229 13.32 -11.64 -7.97
C ILE A 229 12.17 -12.23 -7.15
N GLU A 230 12.00 -11.73 -5.94
CA GLU A 230 10.81 -11.99 -5.14
C GLU A 230 9.74 -10.91 -5.38
N GLU A 231 8.48 -11.22 -5.14
CA GLU A 231 7.40 -10.24 -5.03
C GLU A 231 6.70 -10.40 -3.68
N ARG A 232 6.68 -9.30 -2.91
CA ARG A 232 6.02 -9.23 -1.60
C ARG A 232 4.64 -8.67 -1.77
N HIS A 233 3.63 -9.43 -1.39
CA HIS A 233 2.24 -9.11 -1.57
C HIS A 233 1.58 -8.60 -0.29
N THR A 234 0.60 -7.70 -0.49
CA THR A 234 -0.29 -7.16 0.52
C THR A 234 -1.67 -7.08 -0.11
N ASP A 235 -2.33 -8.23 -0.25
CA ASP A 235 -3.57 -8.38 -1.00
C ASP A 235 -4.76 -8.21 -0.07
N GLN A 236 -5.65 -7.26 -0.39
CA GLN A 236 -6.72 -6.84 0.50
C GLN A 236 -8.08 -7.35 0.06
N LEU A 237 -8.89 -7.71 1.07
CA LEU A 237 -10.33 -7.79 0.99
C LEU A 237 -10.91 -6.91 2.10
N ASP A 238 -11.46 -5.75 1.73
CA ASP A 238 -11.94 -4.73 2.65
C ASP A 238 -13.40 -4.38 2.35
N TRP A 239 -14.29 -4.85 3.20
CA TRP A 239 -15.71 -4.56 3.14
C TRP A 239 -16.07 -3.49 4.16
N ASN A 240 -16.80 -2.47 3.71
CA ASN A 240 -17.36 -1.41 4.55
C ASN A 240 -18.87 -1.31 4.34
N PHE A 241 -19.59 -1.13 5.44
CA PHE A 241 -20.99 -0.76 5.47
C PHE A 241 -21.14 0.51 6.29
N TYR A 242 -21.83 1.49 5.73
CA TYR A 242 -22.01 2.82 6.33
C TYR A 242 -23.47 3.23 6.25
N THR A 243 -23.99 3.80 7.34
CA THR A 243 -25.28 4.45 7.38
C THR A 243 -25.15 5.86 7.91
N GLN A 244 -25.95 6.77 7.40
CA GLN A 244 -26.06 8.13 7.90
C GLN A 244 -27.52 8.58 7.83
N PHE A 245 -28.07 8.93 8.96
CA PHE A 245 -29.31 9.67 9.08
C PHE A 245 -28.99 11.14 9.34
N SER A 246 -29.65 12.03 8.59
CA SER A 246 -29.55 13.49 8.71
C SER A 246 -30.92 14.08 8.94
N HIS A 247 -31.06 14.96 9.91
CA HIS A 247 -32.32 15.66 10.19
C HIS A 247 -32.09 17.14 10.46
N GLN A 248 -32.78 17.98 9.70
CA GLN A 248 -32.82 19.43 9.89
C GLN A 248 -33.83 19.80 10.98
N LEU A 249 -33.35 20.15 12.18
CA LEU A 249 -34.18 20.50 13.32
C LEU A 249 -34.88 21.86 13.11
N ARG A 250 -34.10 22.85 12.70
CA ARG A 250 -34.53 24.21 12.37
C ARG A 250 -33.69 24.71 11.20
N ASN A 251 -33.99 25.87 10.65
CA ASN A 251 -33.27 26.39 9.48
C ASN A 251 -31.74 26.47 9.63
N ASN A 252 -31.26 26.57 10.87
CA ASN A 252 -29.84 26.73 11.19
C ASN A 252 -29.27 25.64 12.12
N SER A 253 -30.01 24.55 12.35
CA SER A 253 -29.54 23.45 13.23
C SER A 253 -29.83 22.09 12.61
N LYS A 254 -28.85 21.20 12.62
CA LYS A 254 -28.91 19.88 12.01
C LYS A 254 -28.32 18.82 12.94
N ILE A 255 -28.92 17.64 12.97
CA ILE A 255 -28.37 16.44 13.59
C ILE A 255 -28.02 15.44 12.49
N ASN A 256 -26.84 14.85 12.60
CA ASN A 256 -26.41 13.72 11.81
C ASN A 256 -26.03 12.59 12.76
N GLY A 257 -26.29 11.35 12.38
CA GLY A 257 -25.85 10.19 13.13
C GLY A 257 -25.81 8.97 12.24
N GLY A 258 -25.02 7.97 12.63
CA GLY A 258 -24.89 6.80 11.81
C GLY A 258 -24.02 5.72 12.42
N MET A 259 -23.79 4.68 11.63
CA MET A 259 -22.98 3.52 11.98
C MET A 259 -22.00 3.22 10.84
N ASN A 260 -20.85 2.67 11.22
CA ASN A 260 -19.88 2.11 10.30
C ASN A 260 -19.46 0.72 10.77
N LEU A 261 -19.57 -0.27 9.87
CA LEU A 261 -19.04 -1.62 10.07
C LEU A 261 -17.95 -1.83 9.03
N ARG A 262 -16.79 -2.32 9.44
CA ARG A 262 -15.69 -2.64 8.54
C ARG A 262 -15.11 -4.00 8.86
N ARG A 263 -14.93 -4.82 7.84
CA ARG A 263 -14.15 -6.05 7.91
C ARG A 263 -13.03 -5.98 6.88
N ASN A 264 -11.81 -5.90 7.35
CA ASN A 264 -10.61 -5.98 6.52
C ASN A 264 -9.89 -7.29 6.79
N ARG A 265 -9.54 -8.01 5.73
CA ARG A 265 -8.61 -9.14 5.73
C ARG A 265 -7.54 -8.87 4.69
N THR A 266 -6.31 -8.78 5.12
CA THR A 266 -5.16 -8.57 4.25
C THR A 266 -4.28 -9.82 4.29
N GLU A 267 -4.01 -10.41 3.14
CA GLU A 267 -3.04 -11.49 2.99
C GLU A 267 -1.66 -10.90 2.74
N TYR A 268 -0.71 -11.32 3.54
CA TYR A 268 0.70 -10.96 3.43
C TYR A 268 1.48 -12.21 3.09
N TYR A 269 2.10 -12.24 1.92
CA TYR A 269 2.93 -13.35 1.48
C TYR A 269 4.09 -12.87 0.61
N SER A 270 5.06 -13.75 0.37
CA SER A 270 6.10 -13.56 -0.62
C SER A 270 5.99 -14.63 -1.69
N GLU A 271 6.23 -14.28 -2.93
CA GLU A 271 6.14 -15.14 -4.10
C GLU A 271 7.47 -15.11 -4.87
N VAL A 272 7.84 -16.24 -5.45
CA VAL A 272 8.96 -16.33 -6.38
C VAL A 272 8.49 -15.76 -7.73
N LYS A 273 9.00 -14.59 -8.11
CA LYS A 273 8.58 -13.90 -9.33
C LYS A 273 9.41 -14.30 -10.56
N ASP A 274 10.73 -14.45 -10.40
CA ASP A 274 11.65 -14.80 -11.47
C ASP A 274 12.90 -15.45 -10.86
N LEU A 275 13.20 -16.66 -11.27
CA LEU A 275 14.34 -17.45 -10.79
C LEU A 275 15.67 -17.11 -11.50
N LEU A 276 15.66 -16.12 -12.39
CA LEU A 276 16.84 -15.66 -13.13
C LEU A 276 17.65 -16.81 -13.75
N GLY A 277 16.94 -17.75 -14.39
CA GLY A 277 17.53 -18.91 -15.09
C GLY A 277 17.88 -20.12 -14.22
N GLY A 278 17.53 -20.09 -12.91
CA GLY A 278 17.50 -21.27 -12.06
C GLY A 278 16.19 -22.06 -12.22
N ASP A 279 16.12 -23.26 -11.68
CA ASP A 279 14.95 -24.14 -11.78
C ASP A 279 14.08 -24.08 -10.53
N TYR A 280 14.67 -23.74 -9.37
CA TYR A 280 13.96 -23.62 -8.10
C TYR A 280 14.73 -22.75 -7.08
N TRP A 281 13.99 -22.24 -6.09
CA TRP A 281 14.51 -21.59 -4.90
C TRP A 281 14.33 -22.47 -3.67
N VAL A 282 15.35 -22.58 -2.80
CA VAL A 282 15.24 -23.33 -1.54
C VAL A 282 14.57 -22.45 -0.49
N ASP A 283 13.39 -22.86 -0.03
CA ASP A 283 12.57 -22.10 0.92
C ASP A 283 12.98 -22.35 2.37
N VAL A 284 14.02 -21.65 2.81
CA VAL A 284 14.49 -21.65 4.19
C VAL A 284 14.62 -20.22 4.72
N ASP A 285 14.56 -20.08 6.04
CA ASP A 285 14.96 -18.84 6.73
C ASP A 285 16.48 -18.76 6.79
N LYS A 286 17.08 -18.07 5.83
CA LYS A 286 18.54 -17.91 5.72
C LYS A 286 19.21 -17.24 6.93
N PHE A 287 18.46 -16.46 7.70
CA PHE A 287 18.97 -15.82 8.91
C PHE A 287 18.97 -16.81 10.08
N ALA A 288 17.90 -17.57 10.25
CA ALA A 288 17.87 -18.64 11.25
C ALA A 288 18.91 -19.72 10.94
N GLU A 289 19.11 -20.08 9.67
CA GLU A 289 20.17 -21.01 9.25
C GLU A 289 21.56 -20.48 9.60
N ARG A 290 21.87 -19.21 9.29
CA ARG A 290 23.14 -18.58 9.62
C ARG A 290 23.40 -18.53 11.13
N ASP A 291 22.38 -18.15 11.91
CA ASP A 291 22.53 -17.86 13.34
C ASP A 291 22.44 -19.14 14.21
N MET A 292 21.76 -20.18 13.70
CA MET A 292 21.52 -21.45 14.37
C MET A 292 22.05 -22.67 13.60
N GLY A 293 22.79 -22.39 12.52
CA GLY A 293 23.29 -23.42 11.59
C GLY A 293 24.07 -24.51 12.30
N GLY A 294 23.59 -25.74 12.19
CA GLY A 294 24.14 -26.94 12.76
C GLY A 294 23.50 -28.18 12.15
N LEU A 295 23.62 -29.31 12.82
CA LEU A 295 23.06 -30.59 12.35
C LEU A 295 21.54 -30.67 12.42
N ASN A 296 20.86 -29.73 13.14
CA ASN A 296 19.41 -29.67 13.24
C ASN A 296 18.81 -28.67 12.23
N PRO A 297 18.20 -29.12 11.13
CA PRO A 297 17.61 -28.25 10.12
C PRO A 297 16.25 -27.66 10.49
N VAL A 298 15.61 -28.10 11.56
CA VAL A 298 14.25 -27.71 11.94
C VAL A 298 14.09 -26.20 12.14
N PRO A 299 14.96 -25.47 12.87
CA PRO A 299 14.76 -24.06 13.16
C PRO A 299 14.68 -23.16 11.92
N TYR A 300 15.31 -23.50 10.82
CA TYR A 300 15.34 -22.68 9.62
C TYR A 300 14.29 -23.07 8.55
N GLN A 301 13.41 -24.03 8.83
CA GLN A 301 12.33 -24.37 7.89
C GLN A 301 11.24 -23.30 7.91
N ASN A 302 10.89 -22.81 6.73
CA ASN A 302 9.76 -21.87 6.57
C ASN A 302 8.41 -22.59 6.58
N ASP A 303 8.38 -23.84 6.14
CA ASP A 303 7.19 -24.69 6.08
C ASP A 303 7.49 -26.06 6.72
N MET A 304 7.12 -26.22 7.98
CA MET A 304 7.37 -27.44 8.74
C MET A 304 6.46 -28.60 8.32
N ASP A 305 5.26 -28.31 7.85
CA ASP A 305 4.33 -29.34 7.39
C ASP A 305 4.90 -30.01 6.13
N TYR A 306 5.44 -29.19 5.20
CA TYR A 306 6.16 -29.71 4.04
C TYR A 306 7.43 -30.49 4.44
N TYR A 307 8.23 -29.94 5.35
CA TYR A 307 9.45 -30.61 5.82
C TYR A 307 9.17 -31.96 6.49
N GLN A 308 8.13 -32.06 7.31
CA GLN A 308 7.72 -33.30 7.95
C GLN A 308 7.27 -34.37 6.93
N GLN A 309 6.63 -33.93 5.85
CA GLN A 309 6.15 -34.82 4.80
C GLN A 309 7.26 -35.34 3.87
N TYR A 310 8.24 -34.50 3.53
CA TYR A 310 9.23 -34.80 2.48
C TYR A 310 10.67 -34.92 2.98
N GLY A 311 10.97 -34.57 4.22
CA GLY A 311 12.30 -34.64 4.83
C GLY A 311 13.29 -33.59 4.37
N HIS A 312 12.85 -32.61 3.56
CA HIS A 312 13.70 -31.52 3.07
C HIS A 312 12.89 -30.21 2.92
N ALA A 313 13.59 -29.07 2.81
CA ALA A 313 12.97 -27.79 2.54
C ALA A 313 12.29 -27.79 1.15
N ARG A 314 11.28 -26.94 1.01
CA ARG A 314 10.54 -26.81 -0.23
C ARG A 314 11.40 -26.19 -1.32
N ALA A 315 11.37 -26.79 -2.52
CA ALA A 315 11.89 -26.23 -3.74
C ALA A 315 10.79 -25.38 -4.42
N ALA A 316 10.79 -24.09 -4.15
CA ALA A 316 9.79 -23.17 -4.66
C ALA A 316 10.11 -22.80 -6.12
N LYS A 317 9.10 -22.85 -6.98
CA LYS A 317 9.15 -22.47 -8.40
C LYS A 317 8.54 -21.08 -8.62
N GLU A 318 8.70 -20.54 -9.82
CA GLU A 318 8.03 -19.28 -10.19
C GLU A 318 6.52 -19.38 -10.00
N GLY A 319 5.94 -18.37 -9.35
CA GLY A 319 4.54 -18.33 -8.94
C GLY A 319 4.23 -18.98 -7.60
N ASP A 320 5.18 -19.72 -7.00
CA ASP A 320 4.97 -20.30 -5.68
C ASP A 320 5.16 -19.27 -4.58
N LYS A 321 4.30 -19.33 -3.57
CA LYS A 321 4.52 -18.60 -2.31
C LYS A 321 5.69 -19.24 -1.57
N TYR A 322 6.50 -18.40 -0.93
CA TYR A 322 7.65 -18.84 -0.15
C TYR A 322 7.88 -17.91 1.05
N SER A 323 8.75 -18.29 1.96
CA SER A 323 9.16 -17.54 3.14
C SER A 323 8.05 -17.32 4.16
N TYR A 324 6.92 -16.71 3.84
CA TYR A 324 5.80 -16.46 4.75
C TYR A 324 4.47 -16.34 4.03
N ASP A 325 3.40 -16.75 4.74
CA ASP A 325 2.01 -16.52 4.32
C ASP A 325 1.13 -16.38 5.56
N TYR A 326 0.41 -15.25 5.69
CA TYR A 326 -0.47 -15.01 6.82
C TYR A 326 -1.53 -13.94 6.51
N TYR A 327 -2.66 -14.01 7.21
CA TYR A 327 -3.67 -12.96 7.19
C TYR A 327 -3.52 -12.00 8.37
N GLY A 328 -3.65 -10.71 8.10
CA GLY A 328 -3.97 -9.69 9.07
C GLY A 328 -5.47 -9.39 9.02
N ASN A 329 -6.16 -9.54 10.14
CA ASN A 329 -7.60 -9.34 10.23
C ASN A 329 -7.91 -8.13 11.10
N ASN A 330 -8.89 -7.34 10.66
CA ASN A 330 -9.45 -6.23 11.42
C ASN A 330 -10.97 -6.21 11.27
N LEU A 331 -11.68 -6.23 12.38
CA LEU A 331 -13.12 -6.05 12.47
C LEU A 331 -13.41 -4.81 13.31
N THR A 332 -14.13 -3.85 12.76
CA THR A 332 -14.46 -2.59 13.43
C THR A 332 -15.95 -2.29 13.31
N ALA A 333 -16.56 -1.92 14.45
CA ALA A 333 -17.94 -1.42 14.51
C ALA A 333 -17.93 -0.08 15.25
N ARG A 334 -18.55 0.95 14.67
CA ARG A 334 -18.61 2.31 15.23
C ARG A 334 -20.00 2.90 15.09
N ALA A 335 -20.42 3.68 16.06
CA ALA A 335 -21.59 4.54 15.99
C ALA A 335 -21.16 5.97 16.30
N TRP A 336 -21.77 6.93 15.62
CA TRP A 336 -21.42 8.34 15.76
C TRP A 336 -22.65 9.23 15.66
N ALA A 337 -22.54 10.41 16.28
CA ALA A 337 -23.52 11.47 16.17
C ALA A 337 -22.84 12.83 16.09
N MET A 338 -23.45 13.78 15.39
CA MET A 338 -22.96 15.12 15.23
C MET A 338 -24.12 16.12 15.24
N TYR A 339 -23.95 17.21 15.99
CA TYR A 339 -24.85 18.35 16.03
C TYR A 339 -24.16 19.56 15.41
N GLU A 340 -24.83 20.19 14.49
CA GLU A 340 -24.39 21.42 13.82
C GLU A 340 -25.41 22.53 14.04
N THR A 341 -24.93 23.73 14.38
CA THR A 341 -25.79 24.91 14.50
C THR A 341 -25.05 26.17 14.13
N SER A 342 -25.81 27.19 13.69
CA SER A 342 -25.28 28.52 13.47
C SER A 342 -26.25 29.59 13.98
N PHE A 343 -25.70 30.62 14.61
CA PHE A 343 -26.49 31.73 15.15
C PHE A 343 -25.65 33.02 15.17
N LYS A 344 -26.14 34.10 14.57
CA LYS A 344 -25.53 35.45 14.56
C LYS A 344 -24.01 35.44 14.25
N GLY A 345 -23.59 34.71 13.20
CA GLY A 345 -22.20 34.62 12.79
C GLY A 345 -21.37 33.59 13.54
N ILE A 346 -21.91 32.93 14.56
CA ILE A 346 -21.28 31.82 15.27
C ILE A 346 -21.75 30.52 14.65
N GLY A 347 -20.82 29.63 14.29
CA GLY A 347 -21.06 28.26 13.88
C GLY A 347 -20.44 27.29 14.90
N ILE A 348 -21.19 26.27 15.29
CA ILE A 348 -20.75 25.24 16.23
C ILE A 348 -21.05 23.87 15.63
N ASN A 349 -20.04 22.98 15.61
CA ASN A 349 -20.20 21.57 15.28
C ASN A 349 -19.63 20.73 16.42
N LEU A 350 -20.47 19.86 16.99
CA LEU A 350 -20.08 18.93 18.03
C LEU A 350 -20.30 17.52 17.54
N GLY A 351 -19.28 16.67 17.61
CA GLY A 351 -19.36 15.29 17.15
C GLY A 351 -18.76 14.32 18.16
N GLY A 352 -19.38 13.16 18.26
CA GLY A 352 -18.88 12.03 19.05
C GLY A 352 -19.01 10.73 18.29
N GLU A 353 -18.04 9.87 18.45
CA GLU A 353 -17.99 8.49 17.91
C GLU A 353 -17.56 7.55 19.03
N VAL A 354 -18.19 6.39 19.11
CA VAL A 354 -17.77 5.28 19.96
C VAL A 354 -17.80 4.00 19.16
N GLY A 355 -16.87 3.10 19.41
CA GLY A 355 -16.79 1.85 18.69
C GLY A 355 -15.87 0.84 19.33
N HIS A 356 -15.75 -0.28 18.65
CA HIS A 356 -14.90 -1.40 19.03
C HIS A 356 -14.13 -1.89 17.81
N SER A 357 -12.85 -2.20 18.00
CA SER A 357 -11.98 -2.76 16.98
C SER A 357 -11.30 -4.02 17.50
N THR A 358 -11.31 -5.08 16.69
CA THR A 358 -10.65 -6.35 16.97
C THR A 358 -9.60 -6.64 15.91
N LEU A 359 -8.36 -6.86 16.33
CA LEU A 359 -7.22 -7.22 15.47
C LEU A 359 -6.73 -8.61 15.81
N TRP A 360 -6.37 -9.41 14.80
CA TRP A 360 -5.68 -10.68 15.00
C TRP A 360 -4.90 -11.09 13.74
N ARG A 361 -3.83 -11.85 13.95
CA ARG A 361 -3.07 -12.52 12.90
C ARG A 361 -3.55 -13.95 12.74
N HIS A 362 -3.59 -14.46 11.51
CA HIS A 362 -3.80 -15.88 11.21
C HIS A 362 -2.64 -16.39 10.34
N GLY A 363 -1.75 -17.17 10.92
CA GLY A 363 -0.61 -17.76 10.20
C GLY A 363 -1.05 -18.99 9.41
N LEU A 364 -0.65 -19.06 8.14
CA LEU A 364 -0.96 -20.20 7.28
C LEU A 364 0.11 -21.30 7.36
N TRP A 365 1.34 -20.92 7.64
CA TRP A 365 2.47 -21.84 7.71
C TRP A 365 3.03 -22.01 9.12
N LYS A 366 3.44 -23.24 9.42
CA LYS A 366 4.15 -23.60 10.66
C LYS A 366 5.64 -23.38 10.47
N LYS A 367 6.22 -22.43 11.21
CA LYS A 367 7.65 -22.08 11.15
C LYS A 367 8.48 -22.95 12.07
N GLY A 368 9.62 -23.45 11.59
CA GLY A 368 10.54 -24.23 12.39
C GLY A 368 11.08 -23.51 13.63
N LEU A 369 11.33 -22.20 13.51
CA LEU A 369 11.79 -21.37 14.62
C LEU A 369 10.70 -21.10 15.68
N PHE A 370 9.41 -21.22 15.30
CA PHE A 370 8.26 -20.89 16.15
C PHE A 370 7.15 -21.94 16.02
N LEU A 371 7.46 -23.21 16.36
CA LEU A 371 6.60 -24.38 16.14
C LEU A 371 5.20 -24.22 16.73
N ASP A 372 5.09 -23.62 17.91
CA ASP A 372 3.83 -23.52 18.68
C ASP A 372 3.17 -22.13 18.57
N ASN A 373 3.80 -21.18 17.80
CA ASN A 373 3.38 -19.77 17.82
C ASN A 373 3.45 -19.12 16.44
N SER A 374 3.29 -19.87 15.35
CA SER A 374 3.39 -19.31 13.98
C SER A 374 2.17 -19.61 13.12
N GLN A 375 1.52 -20.75 13.28
CA GLN A 375 0.34 -21.18 12.53
C GLN A 375 -0.96 -20.93 13.31
N GLY A 376 -2.08 -20.71 12.60
CA GLY A 376 -3.38 -20.45 13.20
C GLY A 376 -3.53 -19.04 13.75
N ASP A 377 -4.57 -18.83 14.55
CA ASP A 377 -4.94 -17.52 15.09
C ASP A 377 -4.03 -17.11 16.25
N SER A 378 -3.62 -15.85 16.22
CA SER A 378 -3.04 -15.18 17.38
C SER A 378 -4.10 -14.85 18.43
N GLN A 379 -3.67 -14.35 19.58
CA GLN A 379 -4.57 -13.65 20.50
C GLN A 379 -5.32 -12.55 19.74
N LYS A 380 -6.65 -12.45 20.00
CA LYS A 380 -7.49 -11.35 19.49
C LYS A 380 -7.32 -10.12 20.39
N LEU A 381 -6.86 -9.03 19.80
CA LEU A 381 -6.66 -7.76 20.48
C LEU A 381 -7.90 -6.90 20.31
N ASN A 382 -8.51 -6.54 21.43
CA ASN A 382 -9.76 -5.80 21.46
C ASN A 382 -9.54 -4.39 22.01
N TYR A 383 -10.02 -3.38 21.28
CA TYR A 383 -9.86 -1.98 21.63
C TYR A 383 -11.19 -1.25 21.61
N LEU A 384 -11.50 -0.56 22.71
CA LEU A 384 -12.52 0.48 22.70
C LEU A 384 -11.98 1.68 21.91
N THR A 385 -12.74 2.16 20.94
CA THR A 385 -12.39 3.34 20.14
C THR A 385 -13.40 4.45 20.42
N TYR A 386 -12.93 5.71 20.48
CA TYR A 386 -13.81 6.85 20.59
C TYR A 386 -13.17 8.10 19.98
N LYS A 387 -14.02 9.02 19.51
CA LYS A 387 -13.59 10.34 19.02
C LYS A 387 -14.56 11.39 19.51
N LEU A 388 -14.02 12.47 20.02
CA LEU A 388 -14.76 13.68 20.38
C LEU A 388 -14.18 14.82 19.56
N LYS A 389 -15.03 15.55 18.87
CA LYS A 389 -14.64 16.68 18.03
C LYS A 389 -15.57 17.86 18.27
N ALA A 390 -14.98 19.04 18.47
CA ALA A 390 -15.69 20.29 18.49
C ALA A 390 -15.05 21.27 17.52
N ASN A 391 -15.89 21.94 16.70
CA ASN A 391 -15.45 23.03 15.83
C ASN A 391 -16.27 24.26 16.18
N PHE A 392 -15.59 25.39 16.22
CA PHE A 392 -16.14 26.70 16.44
C PHE A 392 -15.72 27.63 15.31
N ASN A 393 -16.66 28.33 14.72
CA ASN A 393 -16.40 29.39 13.75
C ASN A 393 -17.11 30.65 14.21
N TYR A 394 -16.43 31.79 14.17
CA TYR A 394 -17.04 33.08 14.45
C TYR A 394 -16.69 34.10 13.38
N LYS A 395 -17.71 34.54 12.64
CA LYS A 395 -17.62 35.64 11.69
C LYS A 395 -18.10 36.92 12.37
N PHE A 396 -17.16 37.73 12.82
CA PHE A 396 -17.51 39.00 13.48
C PHE A 396 -17.60 40.19 12.49
N SER A 397 -17.16 39.96 11.21
CA SER A 397 -17.47 40.88 10.12
C SER A 397 -17.40 40.15 8.76
N ALA A 398 -17.70 40.85 7.66
CA ALA A 398 -17.54 40.34 6.31
C ALA A 398 -16.07 40.02 5.97
N ALA A 399 -15.14 40.73 6.62
CA ALA A 399 -13.71 40.64 6.38
C ALA A 399 -13.00 39.70 7.37
N HIS A 400 -13.57 39.40 8.51
CA HIS A 400 -12.88 38.78 9.64
C HIS A 400 -13.63 37.57 10.18
N SER A 401 -12.93 36.42 10.32
CA SER A 401 -13.44 35.24 11.04
C SER A 401 -12.34 34.51 11.77
N ILE A 402 -12.74 33.81 12.83
CA ILE A 402 -11.90 32.89 13.60
C ILE A 402 -12.52 31.50 13.44
N ASP A 403 -11.68 30.50 13.17
CA ASP A 403 -12.00 29.09 13.21
C ASP A 403 -11.15 28.43 14.28
N ALA A 404 -11.76 27.59 15.11
CA ALA A 404 -11.06 26.78 16.09
C ALA A 404 -11.62 25.36 16.07
N SER A 405 -10.76 24.37 16.19
CA SER A 405 -11.16 22.98 16.33
C SER A 405 -10.34 22.26 17.39
N ILE A 406 -10.99 21.35 18.08
CA ILE A 406 -10.38 20.45 19.06
C ILE A 406 -10.82 19.03 18.75
N ILE A 407 -9.89 18.10 18.82
CA ILE A 407 -10.16 16.67 18.71
C ILE A 407 -9.44 15.91 19.83
N TYR A 408 -10.15 14.96 20.41
CA TYR A 408 -9.58 13.95 21.28
C TYR A 408 -10.07 12.58 20.83
N MET A 409 -9.15 11.66 20.53
CA MET A 409 -9.53 10.34 20.06
C MET A 409 -8.63 9.25 20.61
N GLN A 410 -9.22 8.05 20.68
CA GLN A 410 -8.52 6.79 20.90
C GLN A 410 -8.90 5.83 19.79
N ASP A 411 -7.92 5.19 19.15
CA ASP A 411 -8.13 4.20 18.10
C ASP A 411 -7.23 2.97 18.31
N ALA A 412 -7.53 1.87 17.64
CA ALA A 412 -6.69 0.68 17.65
C ALA A 412 -5.33 0.99 16.98
N PRO A 413 -4.23 0.38 17.43
CA PRO A 413 -2.95 0.53 16.75
C PRO A 413 -2.98 -0.09 15.35
N ALA A 414 -2.05 0.33 14.50
CA ALA A 414 -1.87 -0.29 13.20
C ALA A 414 -1.54 -1.80 13.34
N PHE A 415 -2.11 -2.64 12.46
CA PHE A 415 -1.89 -4.10 12.52
C PHE A 415 -0.40 -4.48 12.59
N GLN A 416 0.46 -3.85 11.79
CA GLN A 416 1.89 -4.14 11.76
C GLN A 416 2.61 -3.76 13.07
N ALA A 417 2.11 -2.78 13.81
CA ALA A 417 2.65 -2.39 15.10
C ALA A 417 2.19 -3.32 16.24
N ALA A 418 1.04 -4.00 16.05
CA ALA A 418 0.45 -4.86 17.06
C ALA A 418 1.23 -6.16 17.28
N PHE A 419 2.06 -6.60 16.33
CA PHE A 419 2.81 -7.85 16.39
C PHE A 419 4.31 -7.61 16.23
N VAL A 420 5.12 -8.32 17.03
CA VAL A 420 6.60 -8.18 17.04
C VAL A 420 7.20 -8.51 15.68
N SER A 421 6.76 -9.61 15.08
CA SER A 421 7.24 -10.06 13.77
C SER A 421 6.14 -10.86 13.06
N PRO A 422 5.14 -10.19 12.46
CA PRO A 422 3.98 -10.89 11.91
C PRO A 422 4.30 -11.84 10.75
N ARG A 423 5.46 -11.70 10.11
CA ARG A 423 5.93 -12.66 9.09
C ARG A 423 6.28 -14.02 9.66
N THR A 424 6.68 -14.08 10.93
CA THR A 424 7.24 -15.29 11.54
C THR A 424 6.38 -15.89 12.65
N ARG A 425 5.66 -15.07 13.43
CA ARG A 425 4.99 -15.54 14.64
C ARG A 425 3.78 -14.71 15.08
N ASN A 426 2.99 -15.29 15.98
CA ASN A 426 1.78 -14.69 16.55
C ASN A 426 2.03 -13.79 17.77
N SER A 427 3.30 -13.54 18.14
CA SER A 427 3.64 -12.77 19.35
C SER A 427 3.18 -11.32 19.24
N VAL A 428 2.37 -10.91 20.19
CA VAL A 428 1.91 -9.53 20.34
C VAL A 428 3.03 -8.65 20.87
N THR A 429 3.11 -7.42 20.41
CA THR A 429 4.07 -6.43 20.90
C THR A 429 3.81 -6.13 22.38
N PRO A 430 4.82 -6.33 23.27
CA PRO A 430 4.65 -6.05 24.70
C PRO A 430 4.20 -4.60 24.94
N GLY A 431 3.19 -4.43 25.80
CA GLY A 431 2.69 -3.10 26.17
C GLY A 431 1.89 -2.37 25.07
N ILE A 432 1.56 -3.04 23.96
CA ILE A 432 0.76 -2.42 22.91
C ILE A 432 -0.60 -1.95 23.46
N SER A 433 -0.93 -0.72 23.24
CA SER A 433 -2.17 -0.09 23.69
C SER A 433 -2.83 0.68 22.56
N ALA A 434 -4.06 1.12 22.78
CA ALA A 434 -4.74 2.01 21.84
C ALA A 434 -3.97 3.34 21.68
N GLU A 435 -3.91 3.83 20.45
CA GLU A 435 -3.33 5.12 20.12
C GLU A 435 -4.24 6.24 20.60
N LYS A 436 -3.69 7.25 21.30
CA LYS A 436 -4.42 8.42 21.75
C LYS A 436 -3.88 9.65 21.04
N VAL A 437 -4.79 10.44 20.50
CA VAL A 437 -4.44 11.68 19.80
C VAL A 437 -5.24 12.83 20.40
N PHE A 438 -4.55 13.91 20.73
CA PHE A 438 -5.12 15.18 21.06
C PHE A 438 -4.63 16.22 20.06
N GLY A 439 -5.54 16.98 19.46
CA GLY A 439 -5.22 17.99 18.47
C GLY A 439 -6.03 19.26 18.69
N VAL A 440 -5.39 20.40 18.50
CA VAL A 440 -6.01 21.71 18.49
C VAL A 440 -5.53 22.45 17.26
N ASP A 441 -6.45 23.08 16.57
CA ASP A 441 -6.19 23.99 15.45
C ASP A 441 -6.96 25.29 15.70
N ALA A 442 -6.31 26.43 15.46
CA ALA A 442 -6.95 27.73 15.52
C ALA A 442 -6.43 28.60 14.37
N SER A 443 -7.32 29.22 13.63
CA SER A 443 -6.98 30.12 12.53
C SER A 443 -7.80 31.38 12.52
N TYR A 444 -7.14 32.48 12.18
CA TYR A 444 -7.78 33.75 11.91
C TYR A 444 -7.78 33.99 10.40
N ASN A 445 -8.93 34.30 9.84
CA ASN A 445 -9.09 34.53 8.41
C ASN A 445 -9.41 36.01 8.16
N LEU A 446 -8.61 36.60 7.30
CA LEU A 446 -8.77 37.98 6.82
C LEU A 446 -9.11 37.97 5.33
N ARG A 447 -10.14 38.75 4.96
CA ARG A 447 -10.52 38.97 3.56
C ARG A 447 -10.87 40.42 3.34
N ILE A 448 -9.95 41.19 2.74
CA ILE A 448 -10.13 42.62 2.41
C ILE A 448 -9.84 42.78 0.92
N GLY A 449 -10.89 43.11 0.11
CA GLY A 449 -10.76 43.16 -1.33
C GLY A 449 -10.23 41.86 -1.93
N ASP A 450 -9.12 41.94 -2.65
CA ASP A 450 -8.44 40.77 -3.27
C ASP A 450 -7.46 40.05 -2.32
N ILE A 451 -7.18 40.64 -1.14
CA ILE A 451 -6.26 40.07 -0.14
C ILE A 451 -7.00 39.03 0.69
N LYS A 452 -6.43 37.82 0.73
CA LYS A 452 -6.87 36.73 1.61
C LYS A 452 -5.67 36.24 2.41
N ALA A 453 -5.78 36.24 3.74
CA ALA A 453 -4.76 35.72 4.66
C ALA A 453 -5.41 34.78 5.69
N ARG A 454 -4.63 33.76 6.10
CA ARG A 454 -5.03 32.80 7.14
C ARG A 454 -3.86 32.52 8.07
#